data_289d086db8d356af8851757003ae42a4
#
_entry.id   289d086db8d356af8851757003ae42a4
#
_cell.length_a   1.000
_cell.length_b   1.000
_cell.length_c   1.000
_cell.angle_alpha   90.00
_cell.angle_beta   90.00
_cell.angle_gamma   90.00
#
_symmetry.space_group_name_H-M   'P 1'
#
loop_
_entity.id
_entity.type
_entity.pdbx_description
1 polymer ?
#
loop_
_entity_poly.entity_id
_entity_poly.type
_entity_poly.pdbx_seq_one_letter_code
_entity_poly.pdbx_strand_id
1 'polypeptide(L)'
;MKRIAITVTLCLLIAGCSTIQSYQAGERGWQELAVASCQDLQLASVGASAAVAWSKIYFPNQQEAFANTIEPLLCQIVAGVDAYCAAVELVKDATGFVDVLKKKSELLVLVERLELLIEEVKK
;
A
#
# COMPACT_ATOMS: atom_id res chain seq x y z
N MET A 1 15.08 4.78 13.19
CA MET A 1 14.36 4.93 11.93
C MET A 1 14.07 3.61 11.24
N LYS A 2 15.05 2.69 11.11
CA LYS A 2 14.77 1.35 10.59
C LYS A 2 13.65 0.64 11.37
N ARG A 3 13.58 0.84 12.69
CA ARG A 3 12.54 0.23 13.52
C ARG A 3 11.15 0.74 13.23
N ILE A 4 11.00 2.02 12.87
CA ILE A 4 9.70 2.62 12.56
C ILE A 4 9.20 2.07 11.21
N ALA A 5 10.05 2.01 10.19
CA ALA A 5 9.71 1.46 8.88
C ALA A 5 9.31 -0.02 8.98
N ILE A 6 10.06 -0.82 9.72
CA ILE A 6 9.77 -2.24 9.95
C ILE A 6 8.44 -2.40 10.69
N THR A 7 8.17 -1.55 11.69
CA THR A 7 6.92 -1.60 12.46
C THR A 7 5.72 -1.27 11.57
N VAL A 8 5.82 -0.26 10.72
CA VAL A 8 4.75 0.12 9.78
C VAL A 8 4.50 -1.01 8.79
N THR A 9 5.55 -1.58 8.19
CA THR A 9 5.44 -2.70 7.26
C THR A 9 4.80 -3.92 7.94
N LEU A 10 5.21 -4.22 9.15
CA LEU A 10 4.66 -5.34 9.93
C LEU A 10 3.17 -5.12 10.24
N CYS A 11 2.76 -3.92 10.60
CA CYS A 11 1.35 -3.59 10.84
C CYS A 11 0.51 -3.77 9.58
N LEU A 12 1.03 -3.37 8.42
CA LEU A 12 0.35 -3.55 7.14
C LEU A 12 0.17 -5.03 6.79
N LEU A 13 1.19 -5.85 7.02
CA LEU A 13 1.12 -7.29 6.79
C LEU A 13 0.12 -7.96 7.72
N ILE A 14 0.10 -7.57 9.00
CA ILE A 14 -0.83 -8.10 9.99
C ILE A 14 -2.27 -7.75 9.60
N ALA A 15 -2.53 -6.51 9.19
CA ALA A 15 -3.85 -6.08 8.76
C ALA A 15 -4.33 -6.88 7.55
N GLY A 16 -3.46 -7.11 6.56
CA GLY A 16 -3.78 -7.92 5.39
C GLY A 16 -4.09 -9.36 5.73
N CYS A 17 -3.29 -9.98 6.61
CA CYS A 17 -3.52 -11.35 7.07
C CYS A 17 -4.83 -11.48 7.84
N SER A 18 -5.14 -10.52 8.71
CA SER A 18 -6.40 -10.50 9.46
C SER A 18 -7.62 -10.47 8.53
N THR A 19 -7.58 -9.67 7.47
CA THR A 19 -8.65 -9.59 6.48
C THR A 19 -8.84 -10.94 5.77
N ILE A 20 -7.76 -11.58 5.35
CA ILE A 20 -7.80 -12.89 4.70
C ILE A 20 -8.37 -13.96 5.65
N GLN A 21 -7.94 -13.96 6.90
CA GLN A 21 -8.44 -14.90 7.90
C GLN A 21 -9.94 -14.75 8.13
N SER A 22 -10.44 -13.53 8.23
CA SER A 22 -11.88 -13.26 8.38
C SER A 22 -12.67 -13.81 7.20
N TYR A 23 -12.16 -13.69 5.99
CA TYR A 23 -12.78 -14.23 4.78
C TYR A 23 -12.80 -15.77 4.81
N GLN A 24 -11.67 -16.40 5.13
CA GLN A 24 -11.56 -17.86 5.20
C GLN A 24 -12.46 -18.46 6.27
N ALA A 25 -12.65 -17.75 7.37
CA ALA A 25 -13.53 -18.17 8.45
C ALA A 25 -15.02 -17.97 8.12
N GLY A 26 -15.36 -17.30 7.01
CA GLY A 26 -16.71 -17.03 6.60
C GLY A 26 -17.39 -15.94 7.42
N GLU A 27 -16.64 -15.17 8.19
CA GLU A 27 -17.16 -14.10 9.04
C GLU A 27 -17.63 -12.89 8.25
N ARG A 28 -17.08 -12.69 7.04
CA ARG A 28 -17.38 -11.54 6.17
C ARG A 28 -17.75 -12.00 4.77
N GLY A 29 -18.75 -11.36 4.19
CA GLY A 29 -19.03 -11.52 2.77
C GLY A 29 -17.98 -10.83 1.91
N TRP A 30 -17.95 -11.15 0.62
CA TRP A 30 -16.97 -10.57 -0.29
C TRP A 30 -17.10 -9.05 -0.40
N GLN A 31 -18.33 -8.48 -0.24
CA GLN A 31 -18.53 -7.03 -0.28
C GLN A 31 -17.79 -6.32 0.86
N GLU A 32 -17.91 -6.85 2.08
CA GLU A 32 -17.21 -6.29 3.23
C GLU A 32 -15.70 -6.42 3.08
N LEU A 33 -15.24 -7.56 2.56
CA LEU A 33 -13.83 -7.79 2.28
C LEU A 33 -13.30 -6.81 1.22
N ALA A 34 -14.11 -6.51 0.21
CA ALA A 34 -13.76 -5.57 -0.83
C ALA A 34 -13.52 -4.16 -0.26
N VAL A 35 -14.46 -3.70 0.59
CA VAL A 35 -14.31 -2.40 1.28
C VAL A 35 -13.09 -2.40 2.19
N ALA A 36 -12.88 -3.47 2.95
CA ALA A 36 -11.74 -3.60 3.84
C ALA A 36 -10.41 -3.58 3.07
N SER A 37 -10.34 -4.25 1.91
CA SER A 37 -9.14 -4.26 1.09
C SER A 37 -8.80 -2.88 0.53
N CYS A 38 -9.82 -2.10 0.13
CA CYS A 38 -9.62 -0.71 -0.29
C CYS A 38 -9.08 0.14 0.86
N GLN A 39 -9.66 0.01 2.05
CA GLN A 39 -9.21 0.74 3.24
C GLN A 39 -7.76 0.39 3.61
N ASP A 40 -7.39 -0.89 3.53
CA ASP A 40 -6.02 -1.35 3.79
C ASP A 40 -5.02 -0.67 2.85
N LEU A 41 -5.36 -0.59 1.55
CA LEU A 41 -4.50 0.07 0.57
C LEU A 41 -4.44 1.58 0.78
N GLN A 42 -5.54 2.21 1.18
CA GLN A 42 -5.55 3.64 1.52
C GLN A 42 -4.62 3.92 2.69
N LEU A 43 -4.64 3.08 3.72
CA LEU A 43 -3.73 3.20 4.85
C LEU A 43 -2.27 3.01 4.43
N ALA A 44 -1.99 2.04 3.55
CA ALA A 44 -0.66 1.82 3.02
C ALA A 44 -0.17 3.04 2.23
N SER A 45 -1.04 3.64 1.43
CA SER A 45 -0.75 4.85 0.66
C SER A 45 -0.43 6.04 1.56
N VAL A 46 -1.22 6.24 2.62
CA VAL A 46 -0.99 7.32 3.60
C VAL A 46 0.32 7.09 4.32
N GLY A 47 0.61 5.85 4.74
CA GLY A 47 1.86 5.50 5.39
C GLY A 47 3.07 5.74 4.49
N ALA A 48 2.97 5.38 3.21
CA ALA A 48 4.03 5.63 2.23
C ALA A 48 4.25 7.12 2.02
N SER A 49 3.19 7.90 1.90
CA SER A 49 3.28 9.36 1.77
C SER A 49 3.96 10.00 2.98
N ALA A 50 3.60 9.56 4.17
CA ALA A 50 4.21 10.04 5.41
C ALA A 50 5.70 9.67 5.48
N ALA A 51 6.06 8.44 5.10
CA ALA A 51 7.45 8.00 5.08
C ALA A 51 8.31 8.83 4.12
N VAL A 52 7.78 9.16 2.94
CA VAL A 52 8.47 10.02 1.97
C VAL A 52 8.65 11.44 2.55
N ALA A 53 7.60 12.02 3.12
CA ALA A 53 7.65 13.35 3.70
C ALA A 53 8.71 13.45 4.81
N TRP A 54 8.72 12.48 5.74
CA TRP A 54 9.71 12.42 6.81
C TRP A 54 11.12 12.27 6.26
N SER A 55 11.33 11.38 5.30
CA SER A 55 12.64 11.14 4.72
C SER A 55 13.20 12.38 4.02
N LYS A 56 12.35 13.16 3.35
CA LYS A 56 12.77 14.42 2.72
C LYS A 56 13.27 15.43 3.75
N ILE A 57 12.67 15.47 4.94
CA ILE A 57 13.10 16.35 6.03
C ILE A 57 14.46 15.91 6.57
N TYR A 58 14.66 14.60 6.77
CA TYR A 58 15.89 14.07 7.34
C TYR A 58 17.07 14.03 6.34
N PHE A 59 16.79 13.96 5.05
CA PHE A 59 17.83 13.85 4.01
C PHE A 59 17.67 14.94 2.95
N PRO A 60 17.86 16.23 3.34
CA PRO A 60 17.63 17.35 2.42
C PRO A 60 18.62 17.36 1.24
N ASN A 61 19.77 16.68 1.37
CA ASN A 61 20.76 16.59 0.31
C ASN A 61 20.43 15.58 -0.79
N GLN A 62 19.36 14.80 -0.61
CA GLN A 62 18.94 13.76 -1.55
C GLN A 62 17.68 14.16 -2.35
N GLN A 63 17.46 15.46 -2.51
CA GLN A 63 16.27 15.98 -3.20
C GLN A 63 16.13 15.44 -4.62
N GLU A 64 17.22 15.28 -5.33
CA GLU A 64 17.23 14.79 -6.69
C GLU A 64 16.75 13.32 -6.77
N ALA A 65 17.21 12.48 -5.84
CA ALA A 65 16.75 11.09 -5.75
C ALA A 65 15.26 11.02 -5.43
N PHE A 66 14.77 11.88 -4.53
CA PHE A 66 13.34 11.93 -4.23
C PHE A 66 12.52 12.38 -5.44
N ALA A 67 12.94 13.45 -6.12
CA ALA A 67 12.19 13.99 -7.25
C ALA A 67 12.17 13.03 -8.44
N ASN A 68 13.27 12.35 -8.72
CA ASN A 68 13.43 11.56 -9.95
C ASN A 68 13.00 10.10 -9.81
N THR A 69 13.01 9.54 -8.59
CA THR A 69 12.78 8.11 -8.39
C THR A 69 11.65 7.83 -7.38
N ILE A 70 11.70 8.45 -6.22
CA ILE A 70 10.80 8.14 -5.10
C ILE A 70 9.41 8.77 -5.30
N GLU A 71 9.34 10.06 -5.59
CA GLU A 71 8.07 10.75 -5.78
C GLU A 71 7.25 10.22 -6.97
N PRO A 72 7.85 9.94 -8.14
CA PRO A 72 7.09 9.33 -9.23
C PRO A 72 6.50 7.98 -8.87
N LEU A 73 7.24 7.14 -8.11
CA LEU A 73 6.73 5.86 -7.64
C LEU A 73 5.61 6.05 -6.63
N LEU A 74 5.73 7.02 -5.72
CA LEU A 74 4.66 7.34 -4.78
C LEU A 74 3.38 7.77 -5.51
N CYS A 75 3.50 8.63 -6.52
CA CYS A 75 2.35 9.04 -7.34
C CYS A 75 1.71 7.85 -8.03
N GLN A 76 2.49 6.92 -8.53
CA GLN A 76 2.00 5.69 -9.15
C GLN A 76 1.23 4.84 -8.14
N ILE A 77 1.72 4.73 -6.91
CA ILE A 77 1.06 3.99 -5.83
C ILE A 77 -0.28 4.64 -5.49
N VAL A 78 -0.31 5.95 -5.28
CA VAL A 78 -1.53 6.68 -4.93
C VAL A 78 -2.58 6.55 -6.03
N ALA A 79 -2.18 6.75 -7.29
CA ALA A 79 -3.08 6.60 -8.42
C ALA A 79 -3.59 5.16 -8.56
N GLY A 80 -2.73 4.17 -8.31
CA GLY A 80 -3.09 2.76 -8.34
C GLY A 80 -4.09 2.39 -7.25
N VAL A 81 -3.93 2.94 -6.04
CA VAL A 81 -4.87 2.72 -4.93
C VAL A 81 -6.23 3.33 -5.25
N ASP A 82 -6.26 4.55 -5.79
CA ASP A 82 -7.52 5.20 -6.19
C ASP A 82 -8.23 4.38 -7.29
N ALA A 83 -7.49 3.90 -8.27
CA ALA A 83 -8.03 3.05 -9.33
C ALA A 83 -8.55 1.72 -8.79
N TYR A 84 -7.84 1.13 -7.82
CA TYR A 84 -8.28 -0.10 -7.17
C TYR A 84 -9.60 0.10 -6.43
N CYS A 85 -9.71 1.15 -5.63
CA CYS A 85 -10.94 1.45 -4.89
C CYS A 85 -12.12 1.70 -5.83
N ALA A 86 -11.89 2.40 -6.94
CA ALA A 86 -12.92 2.61 -7.96
C ALA A 86 -13.34 1.28 -8.61
N ALA A 87 -12.38 0.40 -8.90
CA ALA A 87 -12.66 -0.92 -9.47
C ALA A 87 -13.47 -1.79 -8.52
N VAL A 88 -13.16 -1.73 -7.21
CA VAL A 88 -13.89 -2.47 -6.18
C VAL A 88 -15.37 -2.10 -6.16
N GLU A 89 -15.69 -0.83 -6.33
CA GLU A 89 -17.08 -0.35 -6.36
C GLU A 89 -17.87 -0.90 -7.55
N LEU A 90 -17.19 -1.29 -8.63
CA LEU A 90 -17.82 -1.82 -9.85
C LEU A 90 -17.95 -3.35 -9.84
N VAL A 91 -17.40 -4.03 -8.84
CA VAL A 91 -17.45 -5.49 -8.73
C VAL A 91 -18.85 -5.92 -8.37
N LYS A 92 -19.40 -6.91 -9.12
CA LYS A 92 -20.77 -7.39 -8.95
C LYS A 92 -20.84 -8.77 -8.32
N ASP A 93 -19.78 -9.56 -8.34
CA ASP A 93 -19.72 -10.91 -7.81
C ASP A 93 -18.37 -11.25 -7.20
N ALA A 94 -18.30 -12.37 -6.49
CA ALA A 94 -17.09 -12.81 -5.81
C ALA A 94 -15.95 -13.12 -6.79
N THR A 95 -16.25 -13.62 -7.99
CA THR A 95 -15.24 -13.94 -9.01
C THR A 95 -14.57 -12.65 -9.51
N GLY A 96 -15.35 -11.61 -9.78
CA GLY A 96 -14.83 -10.31 -10.17
C GLY A 96 -13.98 -9.72 -9.07
N PHE A 97 -14.36 -9.90 -7.80
CA PHE A 97 -13.55 -9.44 -6.68
C PHE A 97 -12.18 -10.14 -6.62
N VAL A 98 -12.13 -11.45 -6.87
CA VAL A 98 -10.86 -12.18 -6.89
C VAL A 98 -9.91 -11.60 -7.95
N ASP A 99 -10.42 -11.25 -9.12
CA ASP A 99 -9.61 -10.64 -10.18
C ASP A 99 -9.08 -9.27 -9.77
N VAL A 100 -9.91 -8.46 -9.12
CA VAL A 100 -9.50 -7.14 -8.60
C VAL A 100 -8.47 -7.31 -7.49
N LEU A 101 -8.64 -8.32 -6.63
CA LEU A 101 -7.74 -8.57 -5.51
C LEU A 101 -6.29 -8.83 -5.93
N LYS A 102 -6.08 -9.36 -7.13
CA LYS A 102 -4.72 -9.56 -7.67
C LYS A 102 -3.97 -8.25 -7.79
N LYS A 103 -4.66 -7.16 -8.11
CA LYS A 103 -4.05 -5.83 -8.20
C LYS A 103 -3.58 -5.31 -6.84
N LYS A 104 -4.22 -5.73 -5.75
CA LYS A 104 -3.77 -5.39 -4.40
C LYS A 104 -2.35 -5.89 -4.16
N SER A 105 -2.04 -7.12 -4.56
CA SER A 105 -0.70 -7.69 -4.43
C SER A 105 0.32 -6.90 -5.23
N GLU A 106 -0.02 -6.49 -6.44
CA GLU A 106 0.86 -5.67 -7.28
C GLU A 106 1.17 -4.32 -6.64
N LEU A 107 0.15 -3.68 -6.05
CA LEU A 107 0.32 -2.40 -5.37
C LEU A 107 1.19 -2.54 -4.12
N LEU A 108 1.04 -3.63 -3.37
CA LEU A 108 1.88 -3.89 -2.20
C LEU A 108 3.35 -4.10 -2.59
N VAL A 109 3.61 -4.73 -3.74
CA VAL A 109 4.97 -4.86 -4.27
C VAL A 109 5.57 -3.48 -4.58
N LEU A 110 4.77 -2.56 -5.12
CA LEU A 110 5.23 -1.19 -5.37
C LEU A 110 5.54 -0.45 -4.06
N VAL A 111 4.76 -0.67 -3.02
CA VAL A 111 5.01 -0.09 -1.69
C VAL A 111 6.33 -0.61 -1.13
N GLU A 112 6.59 -1.92 -1.25
CA GLU A 112 7.88 -2.51 -0.82
C GLU A 112 9.04 -1.90 -1.59
N ARG A 113 8.90 -1.72 -2.90
CA ARG A 113 9.93 -1.09 -3.73
C ARG A 113 10.22 0.33 -3.26
N LEU A 114 9.17 1.08 -2.92
CA LEU A 114 9.31 2.43 -2.40
C LEU A 114 10.11 2.44 -1.10
N GLU A 115 9.80 1.52 -0.19
CA GLU A 115 10.53 1.39 1.08
C GLU A 115 12.02 1.09 0.85
N LEU A 116 12.33 0.19 -0.10
CA LEU A 116 13.71 -0.14 -0.44
C LEU A 116 14.46 1.07 -1.01
N LEU A 117 13.79 1.85 -1.85
CA LEU A 117 14.39 3.07 -2.41
C LEU A 117 14.67 4.10 -1.32
N ILE A 118 13.77 4.25 -0.36
CA ILE A 118 13.98 5.14 0.79
C ILE A 118 15.19 4.66 1.61
N GLU A 119 15.30 3.35 1.84
CA GLU A 119 16.45 2.79 2.55
C GLU A 119 17.77 3.04 1.81
N GLU A 120 17.80 2.98 0.49
CA GLU A 120 18.97 3.29 -0.30
C GLU A 120 19.40 4.75 -0.15
N VAL A 121 18.45 5.66 -0.09
CA VAL A 121 18.74 7.09 0.12
C VAL A 121 19.39 7.32 1.48
N LYS A 122 19.04 6.53 2.49
CA LYS A 122 19.60 6.64 3.84
C LYS A 122 21.06 6.20 3.91
N LYS A 123 21.55 5.44 2.96
CA LYS A 123 22.94 5.01 2.89
C LYS A 123 23.81 6.10 2.28
#